data_0590765e8edbfd47a41081da7207cebd
#
_entry.id   0590765e8edbfd47a41081da7207cebd
#
_cell.length_a   1.000
_cell.length_b   1.000
_cell.length_c   1.000
_cell.angle_alpha   90.00
_cell.angle_beta   90.00
_cell.angle_gamma   90.00
#
_symmetry.space_group_name_H-M   'P 1'
#
loop_
_entity.id
_entity.type
_entity.pdbx_description
1 polymer ?
#
loop_
_entity_poly.entity_id
_entity_poly.type
_entity_poly.pdbx_seq_one_letter_code
_entity_poly.pdbx_strand_id
1 'polypeptide(L)'
;MAVAALLATSSGLASAIPADAGRPADGAATLSARATLADGARVDSRSEIDRLEKYWTPERMAKAVPADVPGPRAALPAAPPRGAGPTGRPGTTPAAPPLKAGERAAPRVNESSAVGKVYFRNPVNGGDYMCSAAAINSPSKQMVTTAGHCVNTGGVNGVAGHWMQNWVYIPRYRSGARPFGTYAAKEYRSFNGWINSGDLTRDVAMVTTWPLNGARVVDATGGHGLSWNFSRTQHMTVLGYPGNKDNGELQWACQGTTQQDGAGPKIAMHCDFGGGSSGGPWLRELNDANGLGSQNGVMSTISSGGWNQSPYFDDPVKAMFDAQGSIT
;
A
#
# COMPACT_ATOMS: atom_id res chain seq x y z
N MET A 1 -29.18 2.06 80.89
CA MET A 1 -29.30 1.11 79.80
C MET A 1 -28.72 1.76 78.58
N ALA A 2 -27.50 1.38 78.15
CA ALA A 2 -26.83 1.95 77.00
C ALA A 2 -26.91 0.91 75.89
N VAL A 3 -27.46 1.32 74.72
CA VAL A 3 -27.54 0.50 73.53
C VAL A 3 -26.34 0.88 72.60
N ALA A 4 -25.42 -0.05 72.38
CA ALA A 4 -24.32 0.09 71.51
C ALA A 4 -24.77 -0.29 70.06
N ALA A 5 -24.62 0.62 69.10
CA ALA A 5 -24.84 0.36 67.68
C ALA A 5 -23.53 -0.12 66.99
N LEU A 6 -23.53 -1.33 66.46
CA LEU A 6 -22.47 -1.87 65.63
C LEU A 6 -22.63 -1.30 64.20
N LEU A 7 -21.64 -0.56 63.75
CA LEU A 7 -21.46 -0.17 62.30
C LEU A 7 -20.71 -1.31 61.60
N ALA A 8 -21.37 -1.98 60.65
CA ALA A 8 -20.76 -2.93 59.75
C ALA A 8 -20.20 -2.18 58.53
N THR A 9 -18.87 -2.15 58.39
CA THR A 9 -18.20 -1.65 57.19
C THR A 9 -18.13 -2.76 56.12
N SER A 10 -18.91 -2.64 55.05
CA SER A 10 -18.82 -3.51 53.89
C SER A 10 -17.68 -3.03 52.98
N SER A 11 -16.58 -3.76 52.97
CA SER A 11 -15.47 -3.58 52.01
C SER A 11 -15.91 -4.11 50.66
N GLY A 12 -16.32 -3.22 49.76
CA GLY A 12 -16.57 -3.56 48.37
C GLY A 12 -15.25 -3.86 47.66
N LEU A 13 -15.04 -5.09 47.28
CA LEU A 13 -14.00 -5.48 46.32
C LEU A 13 -14.38 -4.93 44.95
N ALA A 14 -13.70 -3.86 44.49
CA ALA A 14 -13.75 -3.41 43.13
C ALA A 14 -13.08 -4.47 42.25
N SER A 15 -13.87 -5.23 41.49
CA SER A 15 -13.37 -6.09 40.41
C SER A 15 -12.73 -5.21 39.35
N ALA A 16 -11.41 -5.28 39.21
CA ALA A 16 -10.70 -4.69 38.11
C ALA A 16 -11.17 -5.40 36.81
N ILE A 17 -11.83 -4.67 35.93
CA ILE A 17 -12.13 -5.12 34.58
C ILE A 17 -10.78 -5.27 33.90
N PRO A 18 -10.46 -6.46 33.31
CA PRO A 18 -9.21 -6.59 32.55
C PRO A 18 -9.20 -5.59 31.42
N ALA A 19 -8.10 -4.84 31.29
CA ALA A 19 -7.88 -3.93 30.18
C ALA A 19 -8.05 -4.70 28.86
N ASP A 20 -8.86 -4.14 27.96
CA ASP A 20 -9.17 -4.66 26.64
C ASP A 20 -7.88 -4.83 25.81
N ALA A 21 -7.29 -6.04 25.91
CA ALA A 21 -6.11 -6.41 25.14
C ALA A 21 -6.56 -6.76 23.71
N GLY A 22 -6.77 -5.76 22.85
CA GLY A 22 -7.03 -6.06 21.46
C GLY A 22 -7.62 -4.97 20.57
N ARG A 23 -7.97 -3.80 21.08
CA ARG A 23 -8.40 -2.72 20.18
C ARG A 23 -7.18 -1.99 19.60
N PRO A 24 -6.97 -1.99 18.25
CA PRO A 24 -5.90 -1.19 17.66
C PRO A 24 -6.07 0.28 18.10
N ALA A 25 -4.96 0.96 18.38
CA ALA A 25 -4.99 2.43 18.50
C ALA A 25 -5.70 3.00 17.26
N ASP A 26 -6.52 4.04 17.40
CA ASP A 26 -7.38 4.57 16.32
C ASP A 26 -6.66 4.73 14.97
N GLY A 27 -5.38 5.12 14.98
CA GLY A 27 -4.57 5.24 13.76
C GLY A 27 -4.21 3.91 13.08
N ALA A 28 -4.22 2.79 13.81
CA ALA A 28 -3.95 1.44 13.28
C ALA A 28 -5.21 0.71 12.81
N ALA A 29 -6.41 1.20 13.14
CA ALA A 29 -7.66 0.73 12.57
C ALA A 29 -7.74 1.09 11.09
N THR A 30 -8.56 0.37 10.33
CA THR A 30 -8.71 0.59 8.88
C THR A 30 -10.14 0.91 8.50
N LEU A 31 -10.30 1.69 7.44
CA LEU A 31 -11.59 1.96 6.80
C LEU A 31 -11.54 1.49 5.35
N SER A 32 -12.66 0.97 4.84
CA SER A 32 -12.81 0.62 3.42
C SER A 32 -13.86 1.49 2.74
N ALA A 33 -13.74 1.59 1.42
CA ALA A 33 -14.73 2.26 0.57
C ALA A 33 -14.82 1.58 -0.79
N ARG A 34 -16.03 1.56 -1.36
CA ARG A 34 -16.24 1.12 -2.75
C ARG A 34 -15.60 2.11 -3.71
N ALA A 35 -15.01 1.58 -4.78
CA ALA A 35 -14.47 2.41 -5.84
C ALA A 35 -15.60 3.15 -6.60
N THR A 36 -15.33 4.40 -6.99
CA THR A 36 -16.28 5.24 -7.70
C THR A 36 -15.68 5.84 -8.96
N LEU A 37 -16.56 6.16 -9.90
CA LEU A 37 -16.26 7.02 -11.03
C LEU A 37 -16.27 8.51 -10.62
N ALA A 38 -15.81 9.38 -11.52
CA ALA A 38 -15.76 10.82 -11.29
C ALA A 38 -17.12 11.48 -11.03
N ASP A 39 -18.21 10.88 -11.49
CA ASP A 39 -19.61 11.31 -11.24
C ASP A 39 -20.20 10.73 -9.94
N GLY A 40 -19.42 9.97 -9.18
CA GLY A 40 -19.86 9.33 -7.94
C GLY A 40 -20.52 7.97 -8.13
N ALA A 41 -20.75 7.50 -9.35
CA ALA A 41 -21.29 6.16 -9.61
C ALA A 41 -20.31 5.10 -9.09
N ARG A 42 -20.82 4.06 -8.41
CA ARG A 42 -19.99 2.93 -7.94
C ARG A 42 -19.54 2.09 -9.12
N VAL A 43 -18.35 1.55 -9.05
CA VAL A 43 -17.83 0.61 -10.04
C VAL A 43 -18.29 -0.81 -9.66
N ASP A 44 -19.58 -1.09 -9.88
CA ASP A 44 -20.22 -2.34 -9.45
C ASP A 44 -20.68 -3.24 -10.62
N SER A 45 -20.60 -2.77 -11.85
CA SER A 45 -21.04 -3.53 -13.05
C SER A 45 -20.06 -3.38 -14.22
N ARG A 46 -20.25 -4.22 -15.24
CA ARG A 46 -19.46 -4.17 -16.48
C ARG A 46 -19.59 -2.81 -17.16
N SER A 47 -20.75 -2.16 -17.09
CA SER A 47 -20.97 -0.86 -17.72
C SER A 47 -20.09 0.25 -17.11
N GLU A 48 -19.91 0.27 -15.78
CA GLU A 48 -19.02 1.22 -15.12
C GLU A 48 -17.55 0.90 -15.41
N ILE A 49 -17.19 -0.39 -15.50
CA ILE A 49 -15.82 -0.78 -15.91
C ILE A 49 -15.54 -0.32 -17.34
N ASP A 50 -16.48 -0.48 -18.28
CA ASP A 50 -16.34 -0.02 -19.65
C ASP A 50 -16.21 1.52 -19.74
N ARG A 51 -16.93 2.26 -18.87
CA ARG A 51 -16.80 3.72 -18.75
C ARG A 51 -15.40 4.10 -18.25
N LEU A 52 -14.87 3.35 -17.30
CA LEU A 52 -13.55 3.55 -16.75
C LEU A 52 -12.46 3.29 -17.81
N GLU A 53 -12.59 2.22 -18.59
CA GLU A 53 -11.69 1.90 -19.70
C GLU A 53 -11.70 3.00 -20.77
N LYS A 54 -12.87 3.56 -21.10
CA LYS A 54 -13.01 4.69 -22.01
C LYS A 54 -12.44 6.00 -21.46
N TYR A 55 -12.49 6.19 -20.14
CA TYR A 55 -11.92 7.36 -19.48
C TYR A 55 -10.39 7.39 -19.63
N TRP A 56 -9.72 6.25 -19.45
CA TRP A 56 -8.26 6.14 -19.50
C TRP A 56 -7.74 5.89 -20.92
N THR A 57 -7.83 6.93 -21.77
CA THR A 57 -7.19 6.90 -23.09
C THR A 57 -5.66 7.01 -22.96
N PRO A 58 -4.88 6.58 -23.97
CA PRO A 58 -3.43 6.77 -23.99
C PRO A 58 -3.00 8.21 -23.73
N GLU A 59 -3.69 9.18 -24.34
CA GLU A 59 -3.39 10.62 -24.21
C GLU A 59 -3.65 11.12 -22.80
N ARG A 60 -4.71 10.62 -22.12
CA ARG A 60 -5.02 10.97 -20.75
C ARG A 60 -4.00 10.38 -19.79
N MET A 61 -3.61 9.13 -19.99
CA MET A 61 -2.57 8.49 -19.19
C MET A 61 -1.21 9.18 -19.34
N ALA A 62 -0.85 9.61 -20.56
CA ALA A 62 0.39 10.35 -20.81
C ALA A 62 0.43 11.73 -20.12
N LYS A 63 -0.73 12.30 -19.80
CA LYS A 63 -0.86 13.61 -19.11
C LYS A 63 -1.01 13.47 -17.60
N ALA A 64 -1.20 12.25 -17.09
CA ALA A 64 -1.32 12.02 -15.65
C ALA A 64 0.00 12.35 -14.95
N VAL A 65 -0.09 13.11 -13.87
CA VAL A 65 1.11 13.55 -13.12
C VAL A 65 1.38 12.63 -11.94
N PRO A 66 2.65 12.52 -11.47
CA PRO A 66 2.96 11.78 -10.25
C PRO A 66 2.17 12.29 -9.05
N ALA A 67 1.61 11.36 -8.26
CA ALA A 67 0.95 11.69 -7.00
C ALA A 67 2.00 11.74 -5.89
N ASP A 68 2.67 12.88 -5.76
CA ASP A 68 3.71 13.04 -4.76
C ASP A 68 3.15 13.58 -3.44
N VAL A 69 3.52 12.93 -2.36
CA VAL A 69 3.46 13.52 -1.02
C VAL A 69 4.87 13.94 -0.64
N PRO A 70 5.18 15.24 -0.59
CA PRO A 70 6.46 15.70 -0.10
C PRO A 70 6.65 15.16 1.33
N GLY A 71 7.69 14.35 1.52
CA GLY A 71 8.10 13.97 2.87
C GLY A 71 8.56 15.22 3.63
N PRO A 72 8.49 15.23 4.98
CA PRO A 72 9.12 16.29 5.74
C PRO A 72 10.57 16.42 5.25
N ARG A 73 11.04 17.66 5.04
CA ARG A 73 12.43 17.94 4.73
C ARG A 73 13.29 17.53 5.93
N ALA A 74 13.50 16.24 6.08
CA ALA A 74 14.42 15.71 7.07
C ALA A 74 15.83 15.90 6.54
N ALA A 75 16.68 16.51 7.35
CA ALA A 75 18.12 16.35 7.21
C ALA A 75 18.45 14.86 7.12
N LEU A 76 19.53 14.50 6.37
CA LEU A 76 20.06 13.13 6.34
C LEU A 76 19.95 12.51 7.74
N PRO A 77 19.37 11.32 7.88
CA PRO A 77 19.27 10.70 9.19
C PRO A 77 20.65 10.65 9.81
N ALA A 78 20.85 11.30 10.96
CA ALA A 78 21.98 10.97 11.82
C ALA A 78 21.90 9.45 12.07
N ALA A 79 23.04 8.78 12.19
CA ALA A 79 23.09 7.34 12.48
C ALA A 79 22.03 6.99 13.53
N PRO A 80 21.12 6.04 13.25
CA PRO A 80 19.95 5.86 14.08
C PRO A 80 20.34 5.60 15.51
N PRO A 81 19.66 6.23 16.49
CA PRO A 81 19.69 5.69 17.84
C PRO A 81 19.24 4.23 17.72
N ARG A 82 19.87 3.32 18.45
CA ARG A 82 19.47 1.90 18.48
C ARG A 82 18.01 1.86 18.96
N GLY A 83 17.09 1.98 18.00
CA GLY A 83 15.66 2.01 18.25
C GLY A 83 15.18 0.66 18.74
N ALA A 84 14.08 0.67 19.47
CA ALA A 84 13.38 -0.55 19.86
C ALA A 84 13.18 -1.42 18.61
N GLY A 85 13.56 -2.69 18.69
CA GLY A 85 13.37 -3.67 17.62
C GLY A 85 11.91 -3.80 17.21
N PRO A 86 11.59 -4.63 16.22
CA PRO A 86 10.21 -4.92 15.84
C PRO A 86 9.42 -5.41 17.06
N THR A 87 8.18 -4.91 17.19
CA THR A 87 7.33 -5.16 18.36
C THR A 87 6.58 -6.50 18.32
N GLY A 88 6.58 -7.17 17.16
CA GLY A 88 5.87 -8.42 16.91
C GLY A 88 6.78 -9.55 16.41
N ARG A 89 6.21 -10.75 16.29
CA ARG A 89 6.93 -11.86 15.65
C ARG A 89 6.99 -11.66 14.15
N PRO A 90 8.16 -11.83 13.52
CA PRO A 90 8.26 -11.83 12.07
C PRO A 90 7.37 -12.91 11.45
N GLY A 91 6.66 -12.55 10.38
CA GLY A 91 5.81 -13.46 9.65
C GLY A 91 5.80 -13.16 8.16
N THR A 92 5.49 -14.18 7.36
CA THR A 92 5.39 -14.06 5.92
C THR A 92 4.26 -14.91 5.35
N THR A 93 3.62 -14.44 4.29
CA THR A 93 2.75 -15.26 3.44
C THR A 93 3.49 -15.57 2.13
N PRO A 94 3.22 -16.73 1.49
CA PRO A 94 3.92 -17.10 0.28
C PRO A 94 3.50 -16.22 -0.91
N ALA A 95 4.43 -15.97 -1.82
CA ALA A 95 4.13 -15.50 -3.17
C ALA A 95 3.41 -16.59 -3.97
N ALA A 96 2.67 -16.21 -5.01
CA ALA A 96 2.02 -17.14 -5.92
C ALA A 96 2.41 -16.84 -7.37
N PRO A 97 2.88 -17.83 -8.15
CA PRO A 97 3.11 -17.66 -9.57
C PRO A 97 1.77 -17.53 -10.32
N PRO A 98 1.77 -17.00 -11.56
CA PRO A 98 0.57 -16.97 -12.37
C PRO A 98 0.11 -18.39 -12.73
N LEU A 99 -1.21 -18.59 -12.89
CA LEU A 99 -1.78 -19.90 -13.22
C LEU A 99 -1.39 -20.39 -14.63
N LYS A 100 -1.26 -19.46 -15.58
CA LYS A 100 -0.77 -19.75 -16.93
C LYS A 100 0.62 -19.16 -17.04
N ALA A 101 1.62 -19.99 -17.33
CA ALA A 101 2.88 -19.51 -17.83
C ALA A 101 2.60 -18.89 -19.20
N GLY A 102 2.25 -17.59 -19.22
CA GLY A 102 2.22 -16.83 -20.46
C GLY A 102 3.60 -16.85 -21.10
N GLU A 103 3.67 -16.54 -22.40
CA GLU A 103 4.95 -16.34 -23.06
C GLU A 103 5.78 -15.38 -22.23
N ARG A 104 6.73 -15.93 -21.51
CA ARG A 104 7.69 -15.16 -20.75
C ARG A 104 8.56 -14.44 -21.76
N ALA A 105 8.32 -13.16 -21.98
CA ALA A 105 9.43 -12.34 -22.39
C ALA A 105 10.56 -12.63 -21.42
N ALA A 106 11.73 -13.04 -21.95
CA ALA A 106 12.88 -13.45 -21.16
C ALA A 106 13.04 -12.56 -19.94
N PRO A 107 13.16 -13.11 -18.70
CA PRO A 107 13.23 -12.30 -17.50
C PRO A 107 14.43 -11.37 -17.64
N ARG A 108 14.16 -10.09 -17.87
CA ARG A 108 15.16 -9.08 -17.59
C ARG A 108 15.17 -8.96 -16.08
N VAL A 109 16.32 -9.10 -15.50
CA VAL A 109 16.67 -9.24 -14.08
C VAL A 109 16.00 -8.24 -13.11
N ASN A 110 15.12 -7.34 -13.57
CA ASN A 110 14.58 -6.22 -12.81
C ASN A 110 13.11 -5.89 -13.12
N GLU A 111 12.36 -6.76 -13.76
CA GLU A 111 10.93 -6.54 -13.98
C GLU A 111 10.07 -7.63 -13.33
N SER A 112 8.99 -7.23 -12.66
CA SER A 112 7.97 -8.14 -12.14
C SER A 112 6.65 -7.94 -12.88
N SER A 113 6.01 -9.02 -13.32
CA SER A 113 4.64 -8.96 -13.86
C SER A 113 3.61 -8.58 -12.81
N ALA A 114 3.93 -8.82 -11.54
CA ALA A 114 3.08 -8.44 -10.40
C ALA A 114 3.25 -6.98 -9.96
N VAL A 115 4.13 -6.18 -10.62
CA VAL A 115 4.28 -4.74 -10.36
C VAL A 115 3.72 -3.96 -11.54
N GLY A 116 2.96 -2.93 -11.27
CA GLY A 116 2.26 -2.18 -12.30
C GLY A 116 2.10 -0.70 -11.97
N LYS A 117 1.62 0.02 -12.96
CA LYS A 117 1.30 1.44 -12.86
C LYS A 117 -0.16 1.61 -12.47
N VAL A 118 -0.44 2.62 -11.69
CA VAL A 118 -1.78 2.99 -11.23
C VAL A 118 -2.12 4.34 -11.81
N TYR A 119 -3.37 4.51 -12.24
CA TYR A 119 -3.93 5.79 -12.62
C TYR A 119 -5.22 6.05 -11.89
N PHE A 120 -5.44 7.29 -11.49
CA PHE A 120 -6.64 7.70 -10.76
C PHE A 120 -6.90 9.20 -10.88
N ARG A 121 -8.12 9.61 -10.56
CA ARG A 121 -8.54 11.01 -10.50
C ARG A 121 -8.63 11.45 -9.05
N ASN A 122 -8.06 12.59 -8.73
CA ASN A 122 -8.24 13.23 -7.43
C ASN A 122 -9.56 14.03 -7.42
N PRO A 123 -10.52 13.71 -6.53
CA PRO A 123 -11.83 14.37 -6.50
C PRO A 123 -11.78 15.84 -6.06
N VAL A 124 -10.72 16.24 -5.32
CA VAL A 124 -10.61 17.59 -4.76
C VAL A 124 -10.26 18.62 -5.85
N ASN A 125 -9.32 18.29 -6.72
CA ASN A 125 -8.84 19.21 -7.76
C ASN A 125 -9.20 18.77 -9.19
N GLY A 126 -9.76 17.57 -9.35
CA GLY A 126 -10.15 17.02 -10.65
C GLY A 126 -8.98 16.60 -11.54
N GLY A 127 -7.76 16.59 -11.04
CA GLY A 127 -6.56 16.18 -11.78
C GLY A 127 -6.43 14.66 -11.90
N ASP A 128 -5.76 14.22 -12.95
CA ASP A 128 -5.40 12.82 -13.19
C ASP A 128 -3.96 12.57 -12.72
N TYR A 129 -3.77 11.50 -11.97
CA TYR A 129 -2.53 11.17 -11.30
C TYR A 129 -2.08 9.74 -11.58
N MET A 130 -0.79 9.48 -11.34
CA MET A 130 -0.21 8.15 -11.41
C MET A 130 0.58 7.79 -10.15
N CYS A 131 0.58 6.49 -9.85
CA CYS A 131 1.38 5.82 -8.84
C CYS A 131 1.89 4.48 -9.38
N SER A 132 2.58 3.75 -8.53
CA SER A 132 2.93 2.34 -8.67
C SER A 132 2.12 1.48 -7.72
N ALA A 133 2.03 0.18 -8.00
CA ALA A 133 1.39 -0.79 -7.12
C ALA A 133 1.90 -2.21 -7.42
N ALA A 134 1.53 -3.17 -6.57
CA ALA A 134 1.88 -4.57 -6.78
C ALA A 134 0.73 -5.52 -6.44
N ALA A 135 0.50 -6.52 -7.29
CA ALA A 135 -0.38 -7.63 -6.98
C ALA A 135 0.20 -8.46 -5.83
N ILE A 136 -0.63 -8.75 -4.83
CA ILE A 136 -0.24 -9.50 -3.65
C ILE A 136 -1.10 -10.76 -3.50
N ASN A 137 -0.46 -11.87 -3.17
CA ASN A 137 -1.14 -13.15 -3.05
C ASN A 137 -2.05 -13.19 -1.82
N SER A 138 -3.34 -13.04 -2.05
CA SER A 138 -4.41 -13.10 -1.04
C SER A 138 -5.37 -14.26 -1.32
N PRO A 139 -6.26 -14.64 -0.39
CA PRO A 139 -7.30 -15.63 -0.63
C PRO A 139 -8.16 -15.35 -1.86
N SER A 140 -8.55 -14.08 -2.09
CA SER A 140 -9.35 -13.68 -3.25
C SER A 140 -8.58 -13.70 -4.58
N LYS A 141 -7.25 -13.66 -4.57
CA LYS A 141 -6.39 -13.49 -5.78
C LYS A 141 -6.66 -12.18 -6.56
N GLN A 142 -7.36 -11.22 -5.94
CA GLN A 142 -7.78 -9.97 -6.56
C GLN A 142 -7.17 -8.73 -5.89
N MET A 143 -6.21 -8.91 -4.99
CA MET A 143 -5.68 -7.82 -4.18
C MET A 143 -4.40 -7.22 -4.76
N VAL A 144 -4.32 -5.90 -4.65
CA VAL A 144 -3.18 -5.06 -5.03
C VAL A 144 -2.79 -4.20 -3.83
N THR A 145 -1.52 -4.03 -3.55
CA THR A 145 -1.00 -3.11 -2.54
C THR A 145 -0.46 -1.84 -3.19
N THR A 146 -0.63 -0.71 -2.51
CA THR A 146 -0.10 0.59 -2.93
C THR A 146 0.06 1.50 -1.69
N ALA A 147 0.46 2.76 -1.87
CA ALA A 147 0.47 3.74 -0.81
C ALA A 147 -0.95 4.28 -0.50
N GLY A 148 -1.16 4.73 0.72
CA GLY A 148 -2.43 5.34 1.14
C GLY A 148 -2.81 6.54 0.29
N HIS A 149 -1.83 7.42 -0.01
CA HIS A 149 -2.05 8.60 -0.85
C HIS A 149 -2.37 8.29 -2.32
N CYS A 150 -2.18 7.06 -2.77
CA CYS A 150 -2.60 6.61 -4.10
C CYS A 150 -4.09 6.19 -4.14
N VAL A 151 -4.78 6.11 -3.00
CA VAL A 151 -6.21 5.77 -2.90
C VAL A 151 -7.05 6.79 -2.13
N ASN A 152 -6.42 7.63 -1.29
CA ASN A 152 -7.10 8.64 -0.47
C ASN A 152 -6.18 9.85 -0.28
N THR A 153 -6.73 11.06 -0.32
CA THR A 153 -5.94 12.29 -0.22
C THR A 153 -5.25 12.51 1.12
N GLY A 154 -5.55 11.69 2.12
CA GLY A 154 -5.11 11.88 3.50
C GLY A 154 -5.86 13.00 4.21
N GLY A 155 -5.98 12.88 5.53
CA GLY A 155 -6.64 13.88 6.36
C GLY A 155 -5.74 15.06 6.67
N VAL A 156 -6.34 16.24 6.73
CA VAL A 156 -5.64 17.51 7.05
C VAL A 156 -6.48 18.33 8.00
N ASN A 157 -5.89 18.84 9.08
CA ASN A 157 -6.54 19.74 10.04
C ASN A 157 -7.88 19.21 10.60
N GLY A 158 -7.95 17.91 10.88
CA GLY A 158 -9.15 17.28 11.44
C GLY A 158 -10.25 16.97 10.41
N VAL A 159 -10.00 17.21 9.13
CA VAL A 159 -10.90 16.84 8.03
C VAL A 159 -10.36 15.56 7.38
N ALA A 160 -11.20 14.55 7.28
CA ALA A 160 -10.81 13.28 6.64
C ALA A 160 -10.54 13.46 5.14
N GLY A 161 -9.60 12.69 4.62
CA GLY A 161 -9.27 12.69 3.20
C GLY A 161 -10.38 12.09 2.32
N HIS A 162 -10.31 12.37 1.04
CA HIS A 162 -11.25 11.90 0.02
C HIS A 162 -10.69 10.70 -0.72
N TRP A 163 -11.53 9.71 -0.99
CA TRP A 163 -11.15 8.54 -1.78
C TRP A 163 -10.99 8.92 -3.26
N MET A 164 -9.93 8.38 -3.89
CA MET A 164 -9.64 8.60 -5.30
C MET A 164 -10.72 7.96 -6.18
N GLN A 165 -10.92 8.53 -7.35
CA GLN A 165 -11.92 8.13 -8.34
C GLN A 165 -11.25 7.57 -9.60
N ASN A 166 -12.01 6.87 -10.44
CA ASN A 166 -11.53 6.32 -11.71
C ASN A 166 -10.23 5.51 -11.60
N TRP A 167 -10.05 4.78 -10.52
CA TRP A 167 -8.82 4.07 -10.22
C TRP A 167 -8.66 2.78 -11.02
N VAL A 168 -7.49 2.64 -11.68
CA VAL A 168 -7.12 1.44 -12.44
C VAL A 168 -5.70 1.03 -12.14
N TYR A 169 -5.43 -0.28 -12.24
CA TYR A 169 -4.12 -0.90 -12.14
C TYR A 169 -3.74 -1.60 -13.45
N ILE A 170 -2.53 -1.33 -13.94
CA ILE A 170 -2.01 -1.88 -15.20
C ILE A 170 -0.73 -2.65 -14.89
N PRO A 171 -0.82 -3.97 -14.69
CA PRO A 171 0.35 -4.81 -14.41
C PRO A 171 1.36 -4.74 -15.55
N ARG A 172 2.65 -4.65 -15.20
CA ARG A 172 3.77 -4.61 -16.14
C ARG A 172 3.56 -3.61 -17.27
N TYR A 173 3.00 -2.45 -16.94
CA TYR A 173 2.87 -1.33 -17.90
C TYR A 173 4.24 -1.02 -18.53
N ARG A 174 4.27 -0.70 -19.81
CA ARG A 174 5.50 -0.36 -20.52
C ARG A 174 5.20 0.55 -21.72
N SER A 175 5.53 1.82 -21.61
CA SER A 175 5.40 2.81 -22.69
C SER A 175 4.06 2.71 -23.43
N GLY A 176 2.95 2.75 -22.69
CA GLY A 176 1.59 2.61 -23.22
C GLY A 176 1.11 1.17 -23.39
N ALA A 177 2.01 0.17 -23.45
CA ALA A 177 1.61 -1.23 -23.55
C ALA A 177 1.02 -1.74 -22.23
N ARG A 178 -0.05 -2.55 -22.33
CA ARG A 178 -0.81 -3.14 -21.21
C ARG A 178 -0.87 -4.66 -21.37
N PRO A 179 0.25 -5.38 -21.17
CA PRO A 179 0.35 -6.80 -21.55
C PRO A 179 -0.62 -7.70 -20.80
N PHE A 180 -1.07 -7.28 -19.61
CA PHE A 180 -2.07 -8.01 -18.79
C PHE A 180 -3.41 -7.26 -18.74
N GLY A 181 -3.60 -6.21 -19.55
CA GLY A 181 -4.79 -5.38 -19.56
C GLY A 181 -4.86 -4.39 -18.40
N THR A 182 -6.08 -3.90 -18.12
CA THR A 182 -6.37 -2.87 -17.13
C THR A 182 -7.37 -3.41 -16.11
N TYR A 183 -7.00 -3.43 -14.85
CA TYR A 183 -7.84 -3.90 -13.74
C TYR A 183 -8.48 -2.71 -13.03
N ALA A 184 -9.81 -2.66 -13.00
CA ALA A 184 -10.56 -1.64 -12.29
C ALA A 184 -10.58 -1.92 -10.79
N ALA A 185 -10.44 -0.89 -9.95
CA ALA A 185 -10.68 -1.05 -8.52
C ALA A 185 -12.15 -1.36 -8.24
N LYS A 186 -12.36 -2.21 -7.23
CA LYS A 186 -13.66 -2.56 -6.65
C LYS A 186 -13.85 -1.96 -5.28
N GLU A 187 -12.84 -2.11 -4.42
CA GLU A 187 -12.86 -1.63 -3.04
C GLU A 187 -11.46 -1.25 -2.58
N TYR A 188 -11.36 -0.16 -1.86
CA TYR A 188 -10.15 0.32 -1.21
C TYR A 188 -10.18 0.00 0.28
N ARG A 189 -9.00 -0.14 0.89
CA ARG A 189 -8.80 -0.11 2.34
C ARG A 189 -7.51 0.62 2.68
N SER A 190 -7.57 1.52 3.65
CA SER A 190 -6.40 2.20 4.20
C SER A 190 -6.55 2.42 5.70
N PHE A 191 -5.50 2.86 6.36
CA PHE A 191 -5.50 3.15 7.79
C PHE A 191 -6.21 4.44 8.13
N ASN A 192 -6.93 4.46 9.25
CA ASN A 192 -7.54 5.66 9.81
C ASN A 192 -6.51 6.76 10.08
N GLY A 193 -5.30 6.40 10.50
CA GLY A 193 -4.21 7.36 10.68
C GLY A 193 -3.89 8.14 9.41
N TRP A 194 -3.87 7.46 8.25
CA TRP A 194 -3.74 8.15 6.97
C TRP A 194 -5.01 8.94 6.61
N ILE A 195 -6.17 8.29 6.63
CA ILE A 195 -7.44 8.87 6.17
C ILE A 195 -7.82 10.12 6.98
N ASN A 196 -7.65 10.10 8.30
CA ASN A 196 -8.13 11.15 9.19
C ASN A 196 -7.09 12.23 9.51
N SER A 197 -5.79 11.91 9.42
CA SER A 197 -4.73 12.82 9.86
C SER A 197 -3.50 12.90 8.96
N GLY A 198 -3.48 12.18 7.83
CA GLY A 198 -2.34 12.18 6.93
C GLY A 198 -1.06 11.60 7.56
N ASP A 199 -1.21 10.65 8.49
CA ASP A 199 -0.08 9.99 9.16
C ASP A 199 0.75 9.17 8.16
N LEU A 200 1.91 9.69 7.82
CA LEU A 200 2.85 9.06 6.87
C LEU A 200 3.40 7.72 7.35
N THR A 201 3.26 7.38 8.63
CA THR A 201 3.63 6.05 9.14
C THR A 201 2.57 5.00 8.83
N ARG A 202 1.40 5.44 8.36
CA ARG A 202 0.22 4.64 7.99
C ARG A 202 -0.19 4.84 6.53
N ASP A 203 0.69 5.40 5.70
CA ASP A 203 0.49 5.62 4.27
C ASP A 203 0.60 4.30 3.48
N VAL A 204 -0.31 3.37 3.74
CA VAL A 204 -0.42 2.04 3.10
C VAL A 204 -1.87 1.80 2.72
N ALA A 205 -2.10 1.19 1.57
CA ALA A 205 -3.43 0.77 1.13
C ALA A 205 -3.42 -0.60 0.46
N MET A 206 -4.58 -1.25 0.53
CA MET A 206 -4.90 -2.46 -0.20
C MET A 206 -6.16 -2.25 -1.03
N VAL A 207 -6.13 -2.71 -2.26
CA VAL A 207 -7.20 -2.51 -3.24
C VAL A 207 -7.64 -3.87 -3.78
N THR A 208 -8.92 -4.17 -3.68
CA THR A 208 -9.52 -5.30 -4.41
C THR A 208 -9.86 -4.82 -5.80
N THR A 209 -9.47 -5.57 -6.82
CA THR A 209 -9.77 -5.27 -8.23
C THR A 209 -10.87 -6.19 -8.76
N TRP A 210 -11.57 -5.74 -9.78
CA TRP A 210 -12.43 -6.62 -10.58
C TRP A 210 -11.59 -7.58 -11.41
N PRO A 211 -12.04 -8.83 -11.61
CA PRO A 211 -11.43 -9.71 -12.60
C PRO A 211 -11.56 -9.12 -14.00
N LEU A 212 -10.52 -9.26 -14.81
CA LEU A 212 -10.54 -8.87 -16.21
C LEU A 212 -10.84 -10.10 -17.08
N ASN A 213 -11.95 -10.09 -17.80
CA ASN A 213 -12.41 -11.22 -18.62
C ASN A 213 -12.38 -12.56 -17.87
N GLY A 214 -12.81 -12.54 -16.60
CA GLY A 214 -12.81 -13.70 -15.71
C GLY A 214 -11.47 -14.04 -15.06
N ALA A 215 -10.35 -13.41 -15.44
CA ALA A 215 -9.05 -13.63 -14.84
C ALA A 215 -8.81 -12.70 -13.65
N ARG A 216 -8.55 -13.26 -12.48
CA ARG A 216 -8.14 -12.49 -11.29
C ARG A 216 -6.69 -12.03 -11.48
N VAL A 217 -6.35 -10.87 -10.91
CA VAL A 217 -5.05 -10.24 -11.14
C VAL A 217 -3.87 -11.15 -10.78
N VAL A 218 -3.91 -11.83 -9.64
CA VAL A 218 -2.83 -12.73 -9.20
C VAL A 218 -2.73 -13.98 -10.07
N ASP A 219 -3.86 -14.49 -10.59
CA ASP A 219 -3.86 -15.63 -11.51
C ASP A 219 -3.21 -15.29 -12.85
N ALA A 220 -3.33 -14.03 -13.28
CA ALA A 220 -2.75 -13.56 -14.53
C ALA A 220 -1.26 -13.18 -14.40
N THR A 221 -0.88 -12.50 -13.32
CA THR A 221 0.44 -11.86 -13.19
C THR A 221 1.37 -12.55 -12.20
N GLY A 222 0.85 -13.46 -11.36
CA GLY A 222 1.44 -13.80 -10.09
C GLY A 222 1.18 -12.72 -9.05
N GLY A 223 1.57 -12.97 -7.83
CA GLY A 223 1.45 -12.02 -6.73
C GLY A 223 2.56 -12.22 -5.71
N HIS A 224 3.08 -11.13 -5.17
CA HIS A 224 4.06 -11.18 -4.08
C HIS A 224 3.43 -11.76 -2.81
N GLY A 225 4.24 -12.35 -1.94
CA GLY A 225 3.85 -12.60 -0.55
C GLY A 225 3.85 -11.33 0.27
N LEU A 226 3.32 -11.38 1.49
CA LEU A 226 3.44 -10.31 2.49
C LEU A 226 4.46 -10.72 3.55
N SER A 227 5.30 -9.78 3.99
CA SER A 227 6.16 -9.90 5.17
C SER A 227 5.90 -8.77 6.15
N TRP A 228 5.93 -9.05 7.44
CA TRP A 228 5.74 -8.05 8.50
C TRP A 228 6.59 -8.37 9.73
N ASN A 229 6.85 -7.37 10.58
CA ASN A 229 7.65 -7.45 11.80
C ASN A 229 9.10 -7.90 11.62
N PHE A 230 9.66 -7.77 10.42
CA PHE A 230 11.07 -8.05 10.19
C PHE A 230 11.95 -6.87 10.66
N SER A 231 13.26 -7.11 10.76
CA SER A 231 14.23 -6.04 11.07
C SER A 231 14.05 -4.84 10.14
N ARG A 232 14.27 -3.64 10.65
CA ARG A 232 14.29 -2.42 9.83
C ARG A 232 15.53 -2.31 8.95
N THR A 233 16.58 -3.09 9.28
CA THR A 233 17.80 -3.19 8.48
C THR A 233 17.80 -4.53 7.74
N GLN A 234 17.54 -4.48 6.43
CA GLN A 234 17.42 -5.66 5.56
C GLN A 234 17.86 -5.30 4.15
N HIS A 235 18.36 -6.29 3.41
CA HIS A 235 18.54 -6.15 1.98
C HIS A 235 17.19 -6.27 1.27
N MET A 236 16.86 -5.27 0.46
CA MET A 236 15.57 -5.21 -0.27
C MET A 236 15.77 -4.78 -1.72
N THR A 237 14.80 -5.15 -2.55
CA THR A 237 14.61 -4.62 -3.90
C THR A 237 13.33 -3.77 -3.92
N VAL A 238 13.44 -2.53 -4.35
CA VAL A 238 12.30 -1.65 -4.60
C VAL A 238 12.00 -1.63 -6.08
N LEU A 239 10.74 -1.83 -6.46
CA LEU A 239 10.27 -1.75 -7.84
C LEU A 239 9.23 -0.64 -7.97
N GLY A 240 9.18 0.03 -9.13
CA GLY A 240 8.18 1.07 -9.38
C GLY A 240 8.37 1.78 -10.71
N TYR A 241 7.61 2.86 -10.89
CA TYR A 241 7.60 3.69 -12.10
C TYR A 241 7.98 5.15 -11.76
N PRO A 242 9.25 5.42 -11.43
CA PRO A 242 9.67 6.75 -11.02
C PRO A 242 9.69 7.74 -12.20
N GLY A 243 9.00 8.86 -12.04
CA GLY A 243 8.86 9.89 -13.08
C GLY A 243 10.18 10.57 -13.49
N ASN A 244 11.18 10.56 -12.61
CA ASN A 244 12.52 11.07 -12.91
C ASN A 244 13.39 10.08 -13.71
N LYS A 245 12.85 8.90 -14.02
CA LYS A 245 13.48 7.87 -14.85
C LYS A 245 12.51 7.44 -15.93
N ASP A 246 12.90 7.60 -17.20
CA ASP A 246 12.06 7.31 -18.38
C ASP A 246 10.62 7.87 -18.28
N ASN A 247 10.47 9.03 -17.62
CA ASN A 247 9.17 9.68 -17.35
C ASN A 247 8.13 8.74 -16.70
N GLY A 248 8.57 7.75 -15.92
CA GLY A 248 7.70 6.75 -15.32
C GLY A 248 7.09 5.77 -16.33
N GLU A 249 7.64 5.64 -17.52
CA GLU A 249 7.11 4.77 -18.58
C GLU A 249 7.64 3.34 -18.52
N LEU A 250 8.72 3.13 -17.78
CA LEU A 250 9.33 1.81 -17.55
C LEU A 250 9.38 1.47 -16.07
N GLN A 251 9.31 0.18 -15.77
CA GLN A 251 9.55 -0.31 -14.42
C GLN A 251 11.05 -0.25 -14.12
N TRP A 252 11.40 0.35 -12.98
CA TRP A 252 12.76 0.44 -12.47
C TRP A 252 12.91 -0.37 -11.20
N ALA A 253 14.14 -0.88 -10.97
CA ALA A 253 14.53 -1.57 -9.75
C ALA A 253 15.67 -0.83 -9.06
N CYS A 254 15.66 -0.84 -7.74
CA CYS A 254 16.73 -0.39 -6.87
C CYS A 254 16.96 -1.42 -5.79
N GLN A 255 18.21 -1.78 -5.53
CA GLN A 255 18.58 -2.73 -4.49
C GLN A 255 19.49 -2.07 -3.48
N GLY A 256 19.30 -2.39 -2.21
CA GLY A 256 20.11 -1.86 -1.14
C GLY A 256 19.70 -2.36 0.23
N THR A 257 20.42 -1.90 1.24
CA THR A 257 20.12 -2.18 2.64
C THR A 257 19.27 -1.06 3.21
N THR A 258 18.11 -1.41 3.77
CA THR A 258 17.25 -0.46 4.47
C THR A 258 17.84 -0.07 5.81
N GLN A 259 17.43 1.08 6.29
CA GLN A 259 17.68 1.55 7.65
C GLN A 259 16.42 2.13 8.27
N GLN A 260 16.39 2.28 9.58
CA GLN A 260 15.34 3.02 10.25
C GLN A 260 15.38 4.49 9.85
N ASP A 261 14.24 5.08 9.56
CA ASP A 261 14.12 6.51 9.23
C ASP A 261 13.99 7.35 10.50
N GLY A 262 15.08 7.92 10.95
CA GLY A 262 15.13 8.69 12.20
C GLY A 262 14.68 7.88 13.42
N ALA A 263 13.97 8.50 14.35
CA ALA A 263 13.39 7.86 15.53
C ALA A 263 12.02 7.20 15.26
N GLY A 264 11.45 7.39 14.08
CA GLY A 264 10.11 6.92 13.72
C GLY A 264 10.04 5.44 13.31
N PRO A 265 8.84 4.93 13.08
CA PRO A 265 8.64 3.54 12.66
C PRO A 265 8.89 3.29 11.16
N LYS A 266 9.21 4.31 10.38
CA LYS A 266 9.48 4.17 8.94
C LYS A 266 10.84 3.52 8.68
N ILE A 267 11.00 2.98 7.47
CA ILE A 267 12.27 2.52 6.92
C ILE A 267 12.64 3.37 5.71
N ALA A 268 13.94 3.51 5.46
CA ALA A 268 14.48 4.30 4.37
C ALA A 268 15.56 3.54 3.60
N MET A 269 15.69 3.83 2.31
CA MET A 269 16.76 3.35 1.44
C MET A 269 17.06 4.40 0.37
N HIS A 270 18.32 4.51 -0.03
CA HIS A 270 18.72 5.45 -1.06
C HIS A 270 18.52 4.82 -2.45
N CYS A 271 17.45 5.22 -3.16
CA CYS A 271 17.13 4.75 -4.52
C CYS A 271 17.06 5.88 -5.55
N ASP A 272 16.93 7.12 -5.11
CA ASP A 272 16.69 8.27 -6.00
C ASP A 272 15.49 8.04 -6.95
N PHE A 273 14.43 7.41 -6.44
CA PHE A 273 13.17 7.25 -7.15
C PHE A 273 12.31 8.49 -6.93
N GLY A 274 11.96 9.17 -8.01
CA GLY A 274 11.06 10.31 -8.02
C GLY A 274 9.59 9.94 -7.93
N GLY A 275 8.73 10.93 -7.99
CA GLY A 275 7.30 10.78 -7.99
C GLY A 275 6.78 9.81 -9.06
N GLY A 276 5.63 9.20 -8.80
CA GLY A 276 5.11 8.08 -9.59
C GLY A 276 5.58 6.71 -9.12
N SER A 277 6.73 6.62 -8.42
CA SER A 277 7.16 5.37 -7.75
C SER A 277 6.32 5.03 -6.51
N SER A 278 5.56 6.01 -6.00
CA SER A 278 4.63 5.88 -4.86
C SER A 278 3.77 4.63 -4.94
N GLY A 279 3.72 3.84 -3.87
CA GLY A 279 3.02 2.56 -3.81
C GLY A 279 3.78 1.37 -4.39
N GLY A 280 4.93 1.59 -5.04
CA GLY A 280 5.81 0.52 -5.50
C GLY A 280 6.29 -0.37 -4.35
N PRO A 281 6.37 -1.70 -4.56
CA PRO A 281 6.70 -2.63 -3.49
C PRO A 281 8.17 -2.57 -3.08
N TRP A 282 8.40 -2.72 -1.78
CA TRP A 282 9.71 -3.02 -1.19
C TRP A 282 9.76 -4.51 -0.87
N LEU A 283 10.59 -5.26 -1.61
CA LEU A 283 10.57 -6.72 -1.63
C LEU A 283 11.79 -7.30 -0.92
N ARG A 284 11.54 -8.20 0.01
CA ARG A 284 12.52 -9.15 0.51
C ARG A 284 12.58 -10.33 -0.44
N GLU A 285 13.76 -10.94 -0.57
CA GLU A 285 13.94 -12.24 -1.24
C GLU A 285 13.31 -12.25 -2.65
N LEU A 286 13.56 -11.20 -3.45
CA LEU A 286 13.12 -11.18 -4.83
C LEU A 286 13.78 -12.34 -5.59
N ASN A 287 12.96 -13.20 -6.18
CA ASN A 287 13.41 -14.27 -7.04
C ASN A 287 13.47 -13.79 -8.49
N ASP A 288 14.67 -13.62 -9.02
CA ASP A 288 14.90 -13.11 -10.37
C ASP A 288 14.31 -14.01 -11.47
N ALA A 289 14.13 -15.31 -11.21
CA ALA A 289 13.58 -16.23 -12.20
C ALA A 289 12.08 -16.01 -12.47
N ASN A 290 11.32 -15.46 -11.52
CA ASN A 290 9.89 -15.23 -11.65
C ASN A 290 9.45 -13.78 -11.31
N GLY A 291 10.37 -12.94 -10.83
CA GLY A 291 10.08 -11.56 -10.46
C GLY A 291 9.20 -11.42 -9.21
N LEU A 292 9.09 -12.45 -8.36
CA LEU A 292 8.25 -12.45 -7.16
C LEU A 292 9.11 -12.47 -5.89
N GLY A 293 8.62 -11.84 -4.85
CA GLY A 293 9.26 -11.78 -3.53
C GLY A 293 8.24 -11.59 -2.43
N SER A 294 8.69 -11.27 -1.22
CA SER A 294 7.84 -10.96 -0.08
C SER A 294 7.83 -9.47 0.19
N GLN A 295 6.68 -8.83 0.02
CA GLN A 295 6.52 -7.39 0.21
C GLN A 295 6.55 -7.03 1.70
N ASN A 296 7.48 -6.13 2.06
CA ASN A 296 7.68 -5.67 3.44
C ASN A 296 7.67 -4.13 3.54
N GLY A 297 7.15 -3.46 2.54
CA GLY A 297 6.99 -2.00 2.47
C GLY A 297 6.35 -1.56 1.17
N VAL A 298 5.99 -0.28 1.11
CA VAL A 298 5.56 0.44 -0.09
C VAL A 298 6.29 1.77 -0.18
N MET A 299 6.58 2.20 -1.39
CA MET A 299 7.09 3.55 -1.61
C MET A 299 6.07 4.57 -1.12
N SER A 300 6.44 5.41 -0.16
CA SER A 300 5.55 6.41 0.44
C SER A 300 6.04 7.83 0.18
N THR A 301 7.22 8.17 0.66
CA THR A 301 7.75 9.53 0.58
C THR A 301 9.16 9.57 0.05
N ILE A 302 9.53 10.75 -0.44
CA ILE A 302 10.86 11.05 -0.97
C ILE A 302 11.41 12.21 -0.13
N SER A 303 12.61 12.06 0.43
CA SER A 303 13.31 13.14 1.11
C SER A 303 14.43 13.71 0.23
N SER A 304 14.99 14.84 0.64
CA SER A 304 16.14 15.44 -0.04
C SER A 304 17.31 14.46 -0.10
N GLY A 305 18.10 14.51 -1.19
CA GLY A 305 19.26 13.65 -1.38
C GLY A 305 18.94 12.22 -1.84
N GLY A 306 17.76 11.98 -2.43
CA GLY A 306 17.41 10.71 -3.07
C GLY A 306 17.04 9.57 -2.11
N TRP A 307 16.76 9.87 -0.86
CA TRP A 307 16.26 8.89 0.09
C TRP A 307 14.76 8.65 -0.12
N ASN A 308 14.41 7.39 -0.30
CA ASN A 308 13.04 6.93 -0.36
C ASN A 308 12.64 6.28 0.96
N GLN A 309 11.38 6.39 1.32
CA GLN A 309 10.88 5.95 2.63
C GLN A 309 9.59 5.13 2.47
N SER A 310 9.44 4.16 3.36
CA SER A 310 8.26 3.30 3.48
C SER A 310 7.74 3.29 4.90
N PRO A 311 6.41 3.23 5.14
CA PRO A 311 5.88 2.76 6.40
C PRO A 311 6.48 1.40 6.76
N TYR A 312 6.72 1.16 8.04
CA TYR A 312 7.13 -0.14 8.51
C TYR A 312 5.94 -1.10 8.51
N PHE A 313 6.11 -2.27 7.90
CA PHE A 313 5.07 -3.30 7.90
C PHE A 313 5.07 -4.06 9.23
N ASP A 314 4.04 -3.82 10.02
CA ASP A 314 3.79 -4.36 11.35
C ASP A 314 2.53 -5.24 11.39
N ASP A 315 2.12 -5.70 12.59
CA ASP A 315 0.90 -6.49 12.77
C ASP A 315 -0.37 -5.77 12.27
N PRO A 316 -0.56 -4.45 12.44
CA PRO A 316 -1.64 -3.71 11.80
C PRO A 316 -1.70 -3.86 10.26
N VAL A 317 -0.55 -3.87 9.56
CA VAL A 317 -0.53 -4.12 8.11
C VAL A 317 -0.98 -5.55 7.80
N LYS A 318 -0.57 -6.54 8.60
CA LYS A 318 -1.07 -7.92 8.46
C LYS A 318 -2.58 -8.00 8.72
N ALA A 319 -3.09 -7.30 9.73
CA ALA A 319 -4.53 -7.24 10.01
C ALA A 319 -5.31 -6.59 8.85
N MET A 320 -4.77 -5.53 8.23
CA MET A 320 -5.37 -4.93 7.04
C MET A 320 -5.38 -5.91 5.86
N PHE A 321 -4.29 -6.67 5.67
CA PHE A 321 -4.20 -7.72 4.65
C PHE A 321 -5.29 -8.78 4.86
N ASP A 322 -5.50 -9.25 6.08
CA ASP A 322 -6.51 -10.24 6.39
C ASP A 322 -7.94 -9.70 6.16
N ALA A 323 -8.18 -8.46 6.59
CA ALA A 323 -9.48 -7.82 6.43
C ALA A 323 -9.87 -7.58 4.95
N GLN A 324 -8.89 -7.33 4.06
CA GLN A 324 -9.13 -7.10 2.64
C GLN A 324 -8.98 -8.38 1.80
N GLY A 325 -8.21 -9.35 2.29
CA GLY A 325 -7.72 -10.48 1.49
C GLY A 325 -8.77 -11.40 0.91
N SER A 326 -9.95 -11.53 1.55
CA SER A 326 -11.06 -12.37 1.11
C SER A 326 -12.13 -11.62 0.31
N ILE A 327 -12.00 -10.30 0.15
CA ILE A 327 -12.97 -9.50 -0.62
C ILE A 327 -12.81 -9.84 -2.11
N THR A 328 -13.94 -10.23 -2.73
CA THR A 328 -14.03 -10.63 -4.15
C THR A 328 -14.96 -9.71 -4.92
#